data_db7e1196e1328b0e14fe7f689f67f872
#
_entry.id   db7e1196e1328b0e14fe7f689f67f872
#
_cell.length_a   1.000
_cell.length_b   1.000
_cell.length_c   1.000
_cell.angle_alpha   90.00
_cell.angle_beta   90.00
_cell.angle_gamma   90.00
#
_symmetry.space_group_name_H-M   'P 1'
#
loop_
_entity.id
_entity.type
_entity.pdbx_description
1 polymer ?
#
loop_
_entity_poly.entity_id
_entity_poly.type
_entity_poly.pdbx_seq_one_letter_code
_entity_poly.pdbx_strand_id
1 'polypeptide(L)'
;MLQPKRTKFRKQFKGRNRGLASTGNKVSFGEFGLKAVERGRITARQIEAARRAMTRRVKRGGKIWIRVFPDVPVSKKPLEVRMGKGKGNVEYWVCKVQPGRVLYEMEGVNEGIAREAFRLAAAKLPFKTTFVSRQVM
;
A
#
# COMPACT_ATOMS: atom_id res chain seq x y z
N MET A 1 14.00 2.67 -0.16
CA MET A 1 12.57 2.36 -0.11
C MET A 1 11.92 3.05 1.06
N LEU A 2 10.60 3.17 1.02
CA LEU A 2 9.85 3.87 2.06
C LEU A 2 10.00 3.21 3.42
N GLN A 3 10.30 4.01 4.43
CA GLN A 3 10.34 3.60 5.83
C GLN A 3 10.30 4.84 6.71
N PRO A 4 9.84 4.74 7.97
CA PRO A 4 9.82 5.89 8.86
C PRO A 4 11.24 6.38 9.18
N LYS A 5 11.42 7.69 9.26
CA LYS A 5 12.69 8.29 9.67
C LYS A 5 12.96 8.09 11.16
N ARG A 6 11.90 8.17 11.96
CA ARG A 6 11.97 7.99 13.42
C ARG A 6 10.80 7.14 13.88
N THR A 7 11.05 6.31 14.88
CA THR A 7 10.02 5.49 15.49
C THR A 7 10.12 5.60 17.01
N LYS A 8 8.97 5.56 17.68
CA LYS A 8 8.93 5.52 19.15
C LYS A 8 9.46 4.18 19.65
N PHE A 9 9.10 3.10 18.96
CA PHE A 9 9.58 1.75 19.24
C PHE A 9 10.14 1.15 17.96
N ARG A 10 11.30 0.52 18.06
CA ARG A 10 11.96 -0.09 16.91
C ARG A 10 11.22 -1.32 16.39
N LYS A 11 10.62 -2.08 17.29
CA LYS A 11 9.90 -3.30 16.99
C LYS A 11 8.49 -3.21 17.53
N GLN A 12 7.57 -3.94 16.90
CA GLN A 12 6.16 -3.96 17.31
C GLN A 12 5.63 -5.39 17.28
N PHE A 13 4.57 -5.62 18.07
CA PHE A 13 3.83 -6.87 17.99
C PHE A 13 3.03 -6.91 16.70
N LYS A 14 2.86 -8.12 16.13
CA LYS A 14 2.07 -8.27 14.90
C LYS A 14 0.63 -7.81 15.07
N GLY A 15 0.00 -8.20 16.17
CA GLY A 15 -1.42 -7.92 16.36
C GLY A 15 -2.29 -8.59 15.30
N ARG A 16 -3.55 -8.19 15.25
CA ARG A 16 -4.50 -8.65 14.23
C ARG A 16 -5.01 -7.46 13.43
N ASN A 17 -5.11 -7.65 12.14
CA ASN A 17 -5.65 -6.64 11.23
C ASN A 17 -7.16 -6.84 11.14
N ARG A 18 -7.94 -5.99 11.81
CA ARG A 18 -9.40 -6.11 11.91
C ARG A 18 -10.10 -4.85 11.47
N GLY A 19 -11.37 -4.97 11.16
CA GLY A 19 -12.26 -3.86 10.86
C GLY A 19 -12.21 -3.42 9.42
N LEU A 20 -12.97 -2.37 9.15
CA LEU A 20 -13.08 -1.73 7.84
C LEU A 20 -12.45 -0.35 7.90
N ALA A 21 -11.97 0.15 6.77
CA ALA A 21 -11.40 1.49 6.72
C ALA A 21 -12.47 2.54 6.94
N SER A 22 -12.28 3.38 7.97
CA SER A 22 -13.16 4.51 8.24
C SER A 22 -12.56 5.82 7.75
N THR A 23 -11.24 5.87 7.62
CA THR A 23 -10.51 7.00 7.06
C THR A 23 -9.70 6.52 5.87
N GLY A 24 -9.40 7.42 4.93
CA GLY A 24 -8.67 7.06 3.74
C GLY A 24 -9.45 6.12 2.82
N ASN A 25 -10.78 6.15 2.89
CA ASN A 25 -11.66 5.29 2.10
C ASN A 25 -12.31 6.01 0.91
N LYS A 26 -11.94 7.25 0.67
CA LYS A 26 -12.46 8.05 -0.44
C LYS A 26 -11.33 8.67 -1.24
N VAL A 27 -11.56 8.87 -2.54
CA VAL A 27 -10.62 9.60 -3.40
C VAL A 27 -10.67 11.07 -3.03
N SER A 28 -9.55 11.61 -2.56
CA SER A 28 -9.48 12.98 -2.02
C SER A 28 -8.60 13.90 -2.84
N PHE A 29 -7.52 13.41 -3.43
CA PHE A 29 -6.54 14.24 -4.15
C PHE A 29 -6.69 14.19 -5.65
N GLY A 30 -7.02 13.03 -6.20
CA GLY A 30 -7.11 12.80 -7.64
C GLY A 30 -8.52 12.59 -8.14
N GLU A 31 -8.63 12.10 -9.37
CA GLU A 31 -9.89 11.78 -10.01
C GLU A 31 -10.24 10.30 -9.89
N PHE A 32 -9.22 9.44 -9.89
CA PHE A 32 -9.35 7.99 -9.87
C PHE A 32 -8.52 7.41 -8.74
N GLY A 33 -8.93 6.25 -8.27
CA GLY A 33 -8.21 5.58 -7.18
C GLY A 33 -8.24 4.07 -7.30
N LEU A 34 -7.32 3.44 -6.59
CA LEU A 34 -7.25 2.00 -6.43
C LEU A 34 -7.55 1.69 -4.97
N LYS A 35 -8.63 0.95 -4.75
CA LYS A 35 -9.17 0.68 -3.41
C LYS A 35 -9.00 -0.78 -3.06
N ALA A 36 -8.57 -1.07 -1.84
CA ALA A 36 -8.46 -2.45 -1.36
C ALA A 36 -9.84 -3.04 -1.08
N VAL A 37 -10.07 -4.25 -1.55
CA VAL A 37 -11.31 -5.01 -1.29
C VAL A 37 -11.10 -5.99 -0.15
N GLU A 38 -9.89 -6.46 0.01
CA GLU A 38 -9.51 -7.41 1.06
C GLU A 38 -8.56 -6.75 2.05
N ARG A 39 -8.47 -7.31 3.24
CA ARG A 39 -7.48 -6.89 4.22
C ARG A 39 -6.15 -7.61 3.97
N GLY A 40 -5.07 -6.97 4.38
CA GLY A 40 -3.76 -7.55 4.22
C GLY A 40 -2.67 -6.59 4.65
N ARG A 41 -1.44 -6.95 4.37
CA ARG A 41 -0.27 -6.11 4.60
C ARG A 41 0.44 -5.89 3.28
N ILE A 42 0.82 -4.65 3.04
CA ILE A 42 1.54 -4.27 1.83
C ILE A 42 2.94 -3.83 2.24
N THR A 43 3.95 -4.44 1.64
CA THR A 43 5.34 -4.13 1.96
C THR A 43 5.81 -2.88 1.22
N ALA A 44 6.90 -2.26 1.70
CA ALA A 44 7.52 -1.14 1.03
C ALA A 44 7.91 -1.49 -0.41
N ARG A 45 8.37 -2.71 -0.63
CA ARG A 45 8.74 -3.18 -1.97
C ARG A 45 7.54 -3.30 -2.90
N GLN A 46 6.42 -3.80 -2.38
CA GLN A 46 5.17 -3.90 -3.16
C GLN A 46 4.63 -2.52 -3.52
N ILE A 47 4.67 -1.58 -2.59
CA ILE A 47 4.26 -0.20 -2.84
C ILE A 47 5.09 0.39 -3.98
N GLU A 48 6.40 0.21 -3.94
CA GLU A 48 7.30 0.74 -4.98
C GLU A 48 7.09 0.03 -6.32
N ALA A 49 6.90 -1.28 -6.32
CA ALA A 49 6.65 -2.04 -7.55
C ALA A 49 5.36 -1.58 -8.23
N ALA A 50 4.29 -1.37 -7.47
CA ALA A 50 3.03 -0.89 -8.00
C ALA A 50 3.17 0.53 -8.55
N ARG A 51 3.87 1.41 -7.81
CA ARG A 51 4.13 2.77 -8.25
C ARG A 51 4.86 2.80 -9.60
N ARG A 52 5.88 1.98 -9.75
CA ARG A 52 6.65 1.90 -11.00
C ARG A 52 5.80 1.40 -12.14
N ALA A 53 4.95 0.40 -11.91
CA ALA A 53 4.06 -0.15 -12.94
C ALA A 53 3.09 0.93 -13.44
N MET A 54 2.51 1.71 -12.53
CA MET A 54 1.60 2.80 -12.89
C MET A 54 2.32 3.91 -13.65
N THR A 55 3.48 4.32 -13.15
CA THR A 55 4.27 5.39 -13.75
C THR A 55 4.68 5.04 -15.18
N ARG A 56 5.05 3.78 -15.40
CA ARG A 56 5.43 3.29 -16.72
C ARG A 56 4.29 3.38 -17.71
N ARG A 57 3.07 3.07 -17.29
CA ARG A 57 1.89 3.12 -18.17
C ARG A 57 1.42 4.54 -18.44
N VAL A 58 1.44 5.38 -17.42
CA VAL A 58 1.00 6.79 -17.52
C VAL A 58 2.08 7.64 -18.20
N LYS A 59 3.32 7.22 -18.11
CA LYS A 59 4.49 7.94 -18.63
C LYS A 59 4.62 9.29 -17.91
N ARG A 60 4.67 10.39 -18.65
CA ARG A 60 4.84 11.73 -18.08
C ARG A 60 3.52 12.50 -17.93
N GLY A 61 2.42 11.91 -18.38
CA GLY A 61 1.11 12.54 -18.27
C GLY A 61 0.45 12.18 -16.96
N GLY A 62 0.05 13.12 -16.19
CA GLY A 62 -0.69 12.89 -14.98
C GLY A 62 0.14 12.86 -13.70
N LYS A 63 -0.56 12.75 -12.58
CA LYS A 63 0.02 12.77 -11.26
C LYS A 63 -0.51 11.60 -10.46
N ILE A 64 0.37 10.99 -9.66
CA ILE A 64 0.04 9.82 -8.83
C ILE A 64 0.33 10.16 -7.38
N TRP A 65 -0.63 9.83 -6.49
CA TRP A 65 -0.46 9.93 -5.05
C TRP A 65 -0.43 8.55 -4.45
N ILE A 66 0.49 8.32 -3.54
CA ILE A 66 0.55 7.10 -2.72
C ILE A 66 -0.12 7.44 -1.40
N ARG A 67 -1.24 6.75 -1.10
CA ARG A 67 -2.05 7.02 0.09
C ARG A 67 -1.71 6.11 1.27
N VAL A 68 -0.73 5.24 1.13
CA VAL A 68 -0.29 4.32 2.18
C VAL A 68 1.19 4.49 2.46
N PHE A 69 1.58 4.23 3.70
CA PHE A 69 2.98 4.32 4.10
C PHE A 69 3.34 3.10 4.96
N PRO A 70 4.48 2.46 4.72
CA PRO A 70 4.89 1.28 5.49
C PRO A 70 5.52 1.71 6.81
N ASP A 71 4.72 1.81 7.85
CA ASP A 71 5.13 2.27 9.16
C ASP A 71 5.22 1.16 10.22
N VAL A 72 4.88 -0.07 9.86
CA VAL A 72 4.92 -1.20 10.79
C VAL A 72 6.13 -2.06 10.48
N PRO A 73 7.06 -2.22 11.45
CA PRO A 73 8.23 -3.07 11.25
C PRO A 73 7.87 -4.54 11.39
N VAL A 74 8.42 -5.38 10.52
CA VAL A 74 8.27 -6.82 10.58
C VAL A 74 9.63 -7.43 10.89
N SER A 75 9.69 -8.16 12.00
CA SER A 75 10.90 -8.82 12.45
C SER A 75 10.90 -10.28 12.01
N LYS A 76 12.09 -10.78 11.68
CA LYS A 76 12.26 -12.16 11.28
C LYS A 76 13.55 -12.69 11.87
N LYS A 77 13.48 -13.88 12.46
CA LYS A 77 14.69 -14.57 12.91
C LYS A 77 15.21 -15.45 11.78
N PRO A 78 16.56 -15.59 11.65
CA PRO A 78 17.10 -16.57 10.73
C PRO A 78 16.61 -17.98 11.08
N LEU A 79 16.49 -18.84 10.07
CA LEU A 79 16.01 -20.21 10.26
C LEU A 79 16.87 -21.01 11.24
N GLU A 80 18.15 -20.66 11.35
CA GLU A 80 19.14 -21.33 12.19
C GLU A 80 19.11 -20.91 13.66
N VAL A 81 18.38 -19.85 13.99
CA VAL A 81 18.34 -19.32 15.35
C VAL A 81 17.22 -19.99 16.13
N ARG A 82 17.59 -20.46 17.35
CA ARG A 82 16.61 -21.08 18.25
C ARG A 82 15.56 -20.09 18.71
N MET A 83 14.34 -20.57 18.87
CA MET A 83 13.25 -19.77 19.41
C MET A 83 13.51 -19.39 20.87
N GLY A 84 12.99 -18.23 21.28
CA GLY A 84 13.02 -17.80 22.67
C GLY A 84 14.17 -16.87 23.08
N LYS A 85 15.07 -16.54 22.19
CA LYS A 85 16.18 -15.61 22.48
C LYS A 85 15.85 -14.16 22.13
N GLY A 86 14.61 -13.75 22.40
CA GLY A 86 14.15 -12.40 22.08
C GLY A 86 13.65 -12.26 20.65
N LYS A 87 13.18 -11.06 20.32
CA LYS A 87 12.63 -10.75 19.01
C LYS A 87 13.75 -10.56 17.98
N GLY A 88 13.54 -11.09 16.78
CA GLY A 88 14.51 -10.94 15.70
C GLY A 88 14.68 -9.50 15.24
N ASN A 89 15.63 -9.27 14.35
CA ASN A 89 15.87 -7.94 13.78
C ASN A 89 14.73 -7.54 12.83
N VAL A 90 14.54 -6.23 12.68
CA VAL A 90 13.60 -5.68 11.71
C VAL A 90 14.13 -5.96 10.30
N GLU A 91 13.39 -6.73 9.52
CA GLU A 91 13.77 -7.10 8.16
C GLU A 91 13.14 -6.21 7.11
N TYR A 92 11.89 -5.81 7.32
CA TYR A 92 11.18 -4.97 6.35
C TYR A 92 10.03 -4.25 7.02
N TRP A 93 9.45 -3.32 6.28
CA TRP A 93 8.36 -2.46 6.75
C TRP A 93 7.11 -2.72 5.94
N VAL A 94 5.96 -2.70 6.60
CA VAL A 94 4.66 -2.92 5.96
C VAL A 94 3.65 -1.88 6.40
N CYS A 95 2.59 -1.73 5.60
CA CYS A 95 1.39 -1.00 5.96
C CYS A 95 0.25 -2.01 6.13
N LYS A 96 -0.46 -1.94 7.23
CA LYS A 96 -1.67 -2.75 7.44
C LYS A 96 -2.81 -2.09 6.68
N VAL A 97 -3.50 -2.86 5.86
CA VAL A 97 -4.57 -2.38 5.00
C VAL A 97 -5.87 -3.05 5.39
N GLN A 98 -6.91 -2.24 5.58
CA GLN A 98 -8.28 -2.69 5.83
C GLN A 98 -9.09 -2.60 4.55
N PRO A 99 -10.13 -3.45 4.38
CA PRO A 99 -11.01 -3.33 3.23
C PRO A 99 -11.62 -1.93 3.15
N GLY A 100 -11.63 -1.35 1.96
CA GLY A 100 -12.15 -0.01 1.72
C GLY A 100 -11.08 1.07 1.66
N ARG A 101 -9.82 0.77 2.01
CA ARG A 101 -8.74 1.76 1.97
C ARG A 101 -8.34 2.08 0.54
N VAL A 102 -8.26 3.38 0.22
CA VAL A 102 -7.70 3.84 -1.05
C VAL A 102 -6.18 3.82 -0.94
N LEU A 103 -5.54 3.08 -1.84
CA LEU A 103 -4.09 2.87 -1.82
C LEU A 103 -3.35 3.88 -2.67
N TYR A 104 -3.88 4.20 -3.84
CA TYR A 104 -3.29 5.12 -4.79
C TYR A 104 -4.37 5.99 -5.40
N GLU A 105 -3.99 7.20 -5.80
CA GLU A 105 -4.86 8.10 -6.56
C GLU A 105 -4.13 8.62 -7.78
N MET A 106 -4.88 9.00 -8.79
CA MET A 106 -4.33 9.44 -10.07
C MET A 106 -5.20 10.55 -10.67
N GLU A 107 -4.57 11.52 -11.30
CA GLU A 107 -5.28 12.54 -12.09
C GLU A 107 -4.47 12.94 -13.31
N GLY A 108 -5.12 13.68 -14.22
CA GLY A 108 -4.46 14.17 -15.41
C GLY A 108 -4.36 13.16 -16.55
N VAL A 109 -5.08 12.05 -16.46
CA VAL A 109 -5.17 11.02 -17.49
C VAL A 109 -6.62 10.65 -17.72
N ASN A 110 -6.93 10.08 -18.89
CA ASN A 110 -8.28 9.60 -19.12
C ASN A 110 -8.55 8.30 -18.35
N GLU A 111 -9.82 7.96 -18.21
CA GLU A 111 -10.25 6.81 -17.42
C GLU A 111 -9.67 5.49 -17.95
N GLY A 112 -9.61 5.32 -19.27
CA GLY A 112 -9.07 4.10 -19.88
C GLY A 112 -7.61 3.85 -19.50
N ILE A 113 -6.80 4.90 -19.56
CA ILE A 113 -5.39 4.82 -19.16
C ILE A 113 -5.26 4.56 -17.66
N ALA A 114 -6.09 5.24 -16.85
CA ALA A 114 -6.09 5.06 -15.41
C ALA A 114 -6.46 3.63 -15.02
N ARG A 115 -7.50 3.06 -15.63
CA ARG A 115 -7.92 1.68 -15.38
C ARG A 115 -6.81 0.69 -15.71
N GLU A 116 -6.14 0.87 -16.85
CA GLU A 116 -5.05 -0.01 -17.24
C GLU A 116 -3.84 0.13 -16.32
N ALA A 117 -3.47 1.35 -15.95
CA ALA A 117 -2.37 1.59 -15.02
C ALA A 117 -2.63 0.93 -13.66
N PHE A 118 -3.84 1.07 -13.12
CA PHE A 118 -4.19 0.44 -11.87
C PHE A 118 -4.30 -1.09 -11.97
N ARG A 119 -4.69 -1.60 -13.13
CA ARG A 119 -4.69 -3.05 -13.36
C ARG A 119 -3.26 -3.60 -13.27
N LEU A 120 -2.31 -2.92 -13.88
CA LEU A 120 -0.90 -3.31 -13.81
C LEU A 120 -0.35 -3.20 -12.38
N ALA A 121 -0.74 -2.16 -11.66
CA ALA A 121 -0.36 -1.98 -10.26
C ALA A 121 -0.94 -3.08 -9.38
N ALA A 122 -2.21 -3.42 -9.58
CA ALA A 122 -2.90 -4.44 -8.79
C ALA A 122 -2.21 -5.81 -8.88
N ALA A 123 -1.61 -6.12 -10.02
CA ALA A 123 -0.86 -7.36 -10.19
C ALA A 123 0.36 -7.46 -9.29
N LYS A 124 0.84 -6.34 -8.75
CA LYS A 124 1.98 -6.29 -7.82
C LYS A 124 1.56 -6.31 -6.36
N LEU A 125 0.27 -6.29 -6.09
CA LEU A 125 -0.27 -6.21 -4.73
C LEU A 125 -0.76 -7.58 -4.26
N PRO A 126 -0.71 -7.85 -2.94
CA PRO A 126 -1.01 -9.19 -2.41
C PRO A 126 -2.50 -9.45 -2.14
N PHE A 127 -3.39 -8.53 -2.49
CA PHE A 127 -4.83 -8.66 -2.22
C PHE A 127 -5.63 -8.08 -3.38
N LYS A 128 -6.92 -8.37 -3.37
CA LYS A 128 -7.83 -7.85 -4.38
C LYS A 128 -8.08 -6.36 -4.20
N THR A 129 -8.17 -5.67 -5.32
CA THR A 129 -8.40 -4.23 -5.37
C THR A 129 -9.48 -3.92 -6.39
N THR A 130 -10.05 -2.73 -6.32
CA THR A 130 -11.04 -2.25 -7.28
C THR A 130 -10.72 -0.83 -7.70
N PHE A 131 -11.07 -0.51 -8.94
CA PHE A 131 -10.97 0.84 -9.47
C PHE A 131 -12.13 1.67 -8.95
N VAL A 132 -11.85 2.88 -8.51
CA VAL A 132 -12.88 3.83 -8.08
C VAL A 132 -12.63 5.19 -8.71
N SER A 133 -13.70 5.94 -8.92
CA SER A 133 -13.61 7.32 -9.38
C SER A 133 -14.12 8.25 -8.28
N ARG A 134 -13.70 9.51 -8.36
CA ARG A 134 -14.11 10.51 -7.38
C ARG A 134 -15.61 10.76 -7.53
N GLN A 135 -16.31 10.73 -6.40
CA GLN A 135 -17.72 11.08 -6.41
C GLN A 135 -17.87 12.59 -6.58
N VAL A 136 -18.64 12.95 -7.59
CA VAL A 136 -19.03 14.35 -7.81
C VAL A 136 -20.39 14.55 -7.15
N MET A 137 -20.42 15.43 -6.16
CA MET A 137 -21.68 15.81 -5.54
C MET A 137 -22.28 17.03 -6.25
#